data_f90f5b87676a878c7bda13dbdf0966ae
#
_entry.id   f90f5b87676a878c7bda13dbdf0966ae
#
_cell.length_a   1.000
_cell.length_b   1.000
_cell.length_c   1.000
_cell.angle_alpha   90.00
_cell.angle_beta   90.00
_cell.angle_gamma   90.00
#
_symmetry.space_group_name_H-M   'P 1'
#
loop_
_entity.id
_entity.type
_entity.pdbx_description
1 polymer ?
#
loop_
_entity_poly.entity_id
_entity_poly.type
_entity_poly.pdbx_seq_one_letter_code
_entity_poly.pdbx_strand_id
1 'polypeptide(L)'
;KGVYHYIGSMYHIELEGRERRKMIFLLTALGLIAAGAFVLGGFSKGRTAQTFYALLPFVCGLLPTGYFLMGLAEWALHKGDFTRKGMDNAWTRMVHSAWGLTVCAGMAAIGSIIACIVHQTIAGEVSFLLGVLLQLGAGIGQIVLLRKVKVTEIRRGDEQPAEK
;
A
#
# COMPACT_ATOMS: atom_id res chain seq x y z
N LYS A 1 33.99 -24.64 0.51
CA LYS A 1 32.95 -23.62 0.21
C LYS A 1 32.53 -23.04 1.53
N GLY A 2 32.92 -21.78 1.84
CA GLY A 2 32.54 -21.10 3.08
C GLY A 2 31.02 -20.87 3.11
N VAL A 3 30.36 -21.33 4.14
CA VAL A 3 28.95 -21.01 4.42
C VAL A 3 28.94 -19.64 5.09
N TYR A 4 28.48 -18.62 4.36
CA TYR A 4 28.30 -17.29 4.95
C TYR A 4 27.10 -17.32 5.89
N HIS A 5 27.33 -17.17 7.18
CA HIS A 5 26.30 -16.98 8.19
C HIS A 5 25.93 -15.49 8.26
N TYR A 6 24.67 -15.18 8.05
CA TYR A 6 24.13 -13.82 8.25
C TYR A 6 24.05 -13.54 9.76
N ILE A 7 24.79 -12.52 10.22
CA ILE A 7 24.91 -12.12 11.64
C ILE A 7 23.96 -10.92 11.96
N GLY A 8 22.99 -10.60 11.10
CA GLY A 8 22.07 -9.46 11.28
C GLY A 8 20.76 -9.86 11.97
N SER A 9 20.02 -8.83 12.43
CA SER A 9 18.65 -9.00 12.97
C SER A 9 17.74 -9.65 11.95
N MET A 10 16.98 -10.65 12.40
CA MET A 10 15.88 -11.25 11.63
C MET A 10 14.56 -10.68 12.12
N TYR A 11 13.58 -10.60 11.23
CA TYR A 11 12.25 -10.08 11.51
C TYR A 11 11.22 -11.16 11.25
N HIS A 12 10.37 -11.39 12.23
CA HIS A 12 9.25 -12.31 12.15
C HIS A 12 7.94 -11.54 12.08
N ILE A 13 7.08 -11.90 11.14
CA ILE A 13 5.72 -11.37 11.06
C ILE A 13 4.81 -12.37 11.75
N GLU A 14 4.20 -11.95 12.86
CA GLU A 14 3.34 -12.80 13.71
C GLU A 14 1.99 -13.10 13.04
N LEU A 15 2.03 -13.66 11.85
CA LEU A 15 0.85 -14.12 11.11
C LEU A 15 1.13 -15.46 10.44
N GLU A 16 0.44 -16.49 10.89
CA GLU A 16 0.62 -17.84 10.36
C GLU A 16 -0.65 -18.42 9.71
N GLY A 17 -0.44 -19.35 8.81
CA GLY A 17 -1.47 -20.23 8.25
C GLY A 17 -2.64 -19.49 7.60
N ARG A 18 -3.84 -19.65 8.17
CA ARG A 18 -5.10 -19.13 7.62
C ARG A 18 -5.18 -17.59 7.73
N GLU A 19 -4.67 -17.02 8.80
CA GLU A 19 -4.72 -15.57 9.03
C GLU A 19 -3.82 -14.83 8.06
N ARG A 20 -2.61 -15.33 7.82
CA ARG A 20 -1.70 -14.79 6.80
C ARG A 20 -2.35 -14.80 5.42
N ARG A 21 -2.98 -15.91 5.01
CA ARG A 21 -3.67 -15.99 3.71
C ARG A 21 -4.81 -15.00 3.59
N LYS A 22 -5.64 -14.86 4.62
CA LYS A 22 -6.72 -13.86 4.66
C LYS A 22 -6.18 -12.43 4.52
N MET A 23 -5.10 -12.12 5.24
CA MET A 23 -4.48 -10.79 5.20
C MET A 23 -3.93 -10.48 3.81
N ILE A 24 -3.19 -11.41 3.20
CA ILE A 24 -2.69 -11.27 1.83
C ILE A 24 -3.85 -11.06 0.86
N PHE A 25 -4.92 -11.85 0.97
CA PHE A 25 -6.09 -11.70 0.10
C PHE A 25 -6.74 -10.32 0.24
N LEU A 26 -6.97 -9.85 1.47
CA LEU A 26 -7.57 -8.53 1.72
C LEU A 26 -6.69 -7.39 1.21
N LEU A 27 -5.38 -7.44 1.44
CA LEU A 27 -4.44 -6.43 0.95
C LEU A 27 -4.34 -6.45 -0.58
N THR A 28 -4.39 -7.64 -1.20
CA THR A 28 -4.44 -7.78 -2.66
C THR A 28 -5.72 -7.16 -3.22
N ALA A 29 -6.86 -7.45 -2.62
CA ALA A 29 -8.13 -6.87 -3.04
C ALA A 29 -8.11 -5.33 -2.96
N LEU A 30 -7.62 -4.77 -1.86
CA LEU A 30 -7.47 -3.31 -1.73
C LEU A 30 -6.48 -2.72 -2.73
N GLY A 31 -5.35 -3.41 -3.00
CA GLY A 31 -4.39 -3.00 -4.03
C GLY A 31 -5.00 -2.98 -5.43
N LEU A 32 -5.79 -4.00 -5.76
CA LEU A 32 -6.50 -4.08 -7.05
C LEU A 32 -7.63 -3.04 -7.15
N ILE A 33 -8.35 -2.76 -6.05
CA ILE A 33 -9.33 -1.67 -6.00
C ILE A 33 -8.65 -0.33 -6.28
N ALA A 34 -7.51 -0.06 -5.62
CA ALA A 34 -6.74 1.15 -5.87
C ALA A 34 -6.29 1.24 -7.34
N ALA A 35 -5.78 0.15 -7.92
CA ALA A 35 -5.39 0.11 -9.34
C ALA A 35 -6.58 0.30 -10.28
N GLY A 36 -7.72 -0.35 -10.01
CA GLY A 36 -8.97 -0.19 -10.78
C GLY A 36 -9.53 1.23 -10.73
N ALA A 37 -9.32 1.93 -9.61
CA ALA A 37 -9.75 3.32 -9.45
C ALA A 37 -9.08 4.25 -10.46
N PHE A 38 -7.83 3.99 -10.88
CA PHE A 38 -7.16 4.75 -11.95
C PHE A 38 -7.85 4.57 -13.29
N VAL A 39 -8.30 3.35 -13.58
CA VAL A 39 -9.03 3.05 -14.81
C VAL A 39 -10.36 3.80 -14.81
N LEU A 40 -11.11 3.76 -13.70
CA LEU A 40 -12.38 4.49 -13.57
C LEU A 40 -12.18 6.01 -13.70
N GLY A 41 -11.19 6.57 -13.03
CA GLY A 41 -10.89 7.99 -13.12
C GLY A 41 -10.39 8.41 -14.52
N GLY A 42 -9.62 7.54 -15.19
CA GLY A 42 -9.12 7.77 -16.54
C GLY A 42 -10.22 7.83 -17.62
N PHE A 43 -11.34 7.15 -17.40
CA PHE A 43 -12.52 7.23 -18.29
C PHE A 43 -13.40 8.45 -18.03
N SER A 44 -13.07 9.29 -17.06
CA SER A 44 -13.85 10.49 -16.79
C SER A 44 -13.74 11.49 -17.93
N LYS A 45 -14.88 11.98 -18.39
CA LYS A 45 -14.98 13.08 -19.36
C LYS A 45 -15.23 14.42 -18.68
N GLY A 46 -15.21 14.45 -17.36
CA GLY A 46 -15.49 15.65 -16.57
C GLY A 46 -14.35 16.68 -16.62
N ARG A 47 -14.67 17.93 -16.35
CA ARG A 47 -13.68 19.02 -16.30
C ARG A 47 -12.69 18.85 -15.13
N THR A 48 -13.11 18.25 -14.03
CA THR A 48 -12.25 17.98 -12.87
C THR A 48 -11.06 17.08 -13.26
N ALA A 49 -11.29 16.08 -14.11
CA ALA A 49 -10.24 15.22 -14.63
C ALA A 49 -9.23 15.95 -15.55
N GLN A 50 -9.57 17.13 -16.03
CA GLN A 50 -8.70 18.00 -16.83
C GLN A 50 -7.99 19.06 -15.99
N THR A 51 -8.35 19.17 -14.71
CA THR A 51 -7.82 20.18 -13.82
C THR A 51 -6.55 19.68 -13.16
N PHE A 52 -5.43 20.36 -13.38
CA PHE A 52 -4.09 19.93 -12.97
C PHE A 52 -3.98 19.62 -11.46
N TYR A 53 -4.55 20.47 -10.60
CA TYR A 53 -4.49 20.28 -9.15
C TYR A 53 -5.32 19.10 -8.62
N ALA A 54 -6.25 18.54 -9.39
CA ALA A 54 -6.97 17.32 -9.07
C ALA A 54 -6.34 16.10 -9.75
N LEU A 55 -5.97 16.23 -11.03
CA LEU A 55 -5.42 15.14 -11.84
C LEU A 55 -4.02 14.74 -11.38
N LEU A 56 -3.13 15.71 -11.13
CA LEU A 56 -1.74 15.40 -10.79
C LEU A 56 -1.61 14.52 -9.54
N PRO A 57 -2.22 14.88 -8.38
CA PRO A 57 -2.16 14.02 -7.21
C PRO A 57 -2.80 12.65 -7.45
N PHE A 58 -3.90 12.61 -8.22
CA PHE A 58 -4.55 11.35 -8.59
C PHE A 58 -3.59 10.42 -9.33
N VAL A 59 -2.93 10.91 -10.38
CA VAL A 59 -1.97 10.11 -11.19
C VAL A 59 -0.73 9.76 -10.37
N CYS A 60 -0.22 10.67 -9.53
CA CYS A 60 0.91 10.39 -8.64
C CYS A 60 0.65 9.21 -7.71
N GLY A 61 -0.61 8.95 -7.33
CA GLY A 61 -1.00 7.78 -6.54
C GLY A 61 -0.72 6.43 -7.24
N LEU A 62 -0.48 6.42 -8.57
CA LEU A 62 -0.11 5.20 -9.29
C LEU A 62 1.21 4.61 -8.80
N LEU A 63 2.20 5.45 -8.51
CA LEU A 63 3.51 5.03 -8.03
C LEU A 63 3.41 4.26 -6.70
N PRO A 64 2.82 4.83 -5.62
CA PRO A 64 2.67 4.09 -4.38
C PRO A 64 1.80 2.85 -4.54
N THR A 65 0.78 2.85 -5.42
CA THR A 65 -0.01 1.64 -5.68
C THR A 65 0.84 0.52 -6.27
N GLY A 66 1.69 0.83 -7.25
CA GLY A 66 2.63 -0.14 -7.83
C GLY A 66 3.64 -0.66 -6.81
N TYR A 67 4.26 0.23 -6.02
CA TYR A 67 5.18 -0.16 -4.96
C TYR A 67 4.52 -1.01 -3.88
N PHE A 68 3.28 -0.72 -3.52
CA PHE A 68 2.50 -1.53 -2.59
C PHE A 68 2.32 -2.96 -3.09
N LEU A 69 1.90 -3.12 -4.34
CA LEU A 69 1.69 -4.44 -4.94
C LEU A 69 2.99 -5.23 -5.06
N MET A 70 4.11 -4.57 -5.36
CA MET A 70 5.44 -5.22 -5.37
C MET A 70 5.84 -5.71 -3.98
N GLY A 71 5.71 -4.88 -2.94
CA GLY A 71 6.01 -5.29 -1.56
C GLY A 71 5.11 -6.42 -1.09
N LEU A 72 3.82 -6.38 -1.46
CA LEU A 72 2.86 -7.43 -1.16
C LEU A 72 3.20 -8.75 -1.85
N ALA A 73 3.65 -8.71 -3.11
CA ALA A 73 4.10 -9.90 -3.83
C ALA A 73 5.35 -10.51 -3.17
N GLU A 74 6.33 -9.71 -2.78
CA GLU A 74 7.50 -10.16 -2.05
C GLU A 74 7.10 -10.85 -0.73
N TRP A 75 6.19 -10.23 0.05
CA TRP A 75 5.69 -10.84 1.27
C TRP A 75 4.90 -12.13 1.03
N ALA A 76 4.06 -12.18 0.01
CA ALA A 76 3.25 -13.35 -0.31
C ALA A 76 4.10 -14.56 -0.73
N LEU A 77 5.18 -14.32 -1.49
CA LEU A 77 6.09 -15.35 -1.99
C LEU A 77 7.12 -15.80 -0.95
N HIS A 78 7.45 -14.96 0.01
CA HIS A 78 8.44 -15.29 1.02
C HIS A 78 7.88 -16.24 2.08
N LYS A 79 8.64 -17.31 2.38
CA LYS A 79 8.31 -18.26 3.43
C LYS A 79 9.40 -18.21 4.51
N GLY A 80 9.04 -17.80 5.73
CA GLY A 80 9.97 -17.76 6.87
C GLY A 80 10.32 -16.33 7.31
N ASP A 81 11.40 -16.21 8.08
CA ASP A 81 11.84 -14.95 8.65
C ASP A 81 12.55 -14.08 7.62
N PHE A 82 12.35 -12.78 7.74
CA PHE A 82 12.95 -11.80 6.85
C PHE A 82 14.31 -11.34 7.38
N THR A 83 15.27 -11.22 6.48
CA THR A 83 16.46 -10.39 6.73
C THR A 83 16.04 -8.92 6.78
N ARG A 84 16.85 -8.03 7.35
CA ARG A 84 16.59 -6.59 7.39
C ARG A 84 16.26 -6.03 5.99
N LYS A 85 17.04 -6.39 4.98
CA LYS A 85 16.81 -5.97 3.59
C LYS A 85 15.50 -6.52 3.01
N GLY A 86 15.15 -7.77 3.32
CA GLY A 86 13.89 -8.37 2.89
C GLY A 86 12.69 -7.69 3.56
N MET A 87 12.82 -7.34 4.85
CA MET A 87 11.79 -6.61 5.59
C MET A 87 11.56 -5.20 5.02
N ASP A 88 12.64 -4.48 4.70
CA ASP A 88 12.54 -3.14 4.08
C ASP A 88 11.89 -3.22 2.70
N ASN A 89 12.25 -4.21 1.89
CA ASN A 89 11.69 -4.39 0.57
C ASN A 89 10.21 -4.81 0.58
N ALA A 90 9.80 -5.67 1.50
CA ALA A 90 8.42 -6.14 1.59
C ALA A 90 7.57 -5.21 2.46
N TRP A 91 7.78 -5.27 3.78
CA TRP A 91 6.88 -4.66 4.77
C TRP A 91 6.95 -3.13 4.80
N THR A 92 8.16 -2.59 4.94
CA THR A 92 8.38 -1.15 5.03
C THR A 92 7.91 -0.43 3.77
N ARG A 93 8.15 -1.04 2.60
CA ARG A 93 7.65 -0.55 1.32
C ARG A 93 6.13 -0.50 1.28
N MET A 94 5.42 -1.56 1.74
CA MET A 94 3.95 -1.57 1.79
C MET A 94 3.41 -0.46 2.70
N VAL A 95 3.99 -0.28 3.88
CA VAL A 95 3.56 0.74 4.85
C VAL A 95 3.72 2.15 4.27
N HIS A 96 4.90 2.49 3.74
CA HIS A 96 5.13 3.81 3.15
C HIS A 96 4.26 4.06 1.91
N SER A 97 4.06 3.02 1.09
CA SER A 97 3.19 3.12 -0.09
C SER A 97 1.73 3.36 0.27
N ALA A 98 1.20 2.69 1.31
CA ALA A 98 -0.16 2.92 1.79
C ALA A 98 -0.36 4.36 2.28
N TRP A 99 0.61 4.92 3.00
CA TRP A 99 0.60 6.34 3.39
C TRP A 99 0.69 7.25 2.18
N GLY A 100 1.61 7.00 1.25
CA GLY A 100 1.76 7.76 0.02
C GLY A 100 0.47 7.80 -0.82
N LEU A 101 -0.18 6.65 -1.00
CA LEU A 101 -1.46 6.56 -1.69
C LEU A 101 -2.55 7.38 -0.99
N THR A 102 -2.65 7.27 0.33
CA THR A 102 -3.65 8.00 1.12
C THR A 102 -3.47 9.51 1.02
N VAL A 103 -2.23 10.00 1.07
CA VAL A 103 -1.91 11.42 0.91
C VAL A 103 -2.26 11.91 -0.51
N CYS A 104 -1.83 11.18 -1.54
CA CYS A 104 -2.13 11.52 -2.93
C CYS A 104 -3.64 11.54 -3.19
N ALA A 105 -4.36 10.52 -2.72
CA ALA A 105 -5.82 10.44 -2.88
C ALA A 105 -6.54 11.56 -2.08
N GLY A 106 -6.06 11.91 -0.89
CA GLY A 106 -6.58 13.03 -0.11
C GLY A 106 -6.40 14.37 -0.82
N MET A 107 -5.23 14.63 -1.40
CA MET A 107 -4.98 15.83 -2.21
C MET A 107 -5.85 15.86 -3.45
N ALA A 108 -6.03 14.72 -4.14
CA ALA A 108 -6.92 14.61 -5.29
C ALA A 108 -8.39 14.86 -4.90
N ALA A 109 -8.83 14.39 -3.73
CA ALA A 109 -10.18 14.64 -3.21
C ALA A 109 -10.42 16.12 -2.94
N ILE A 110 -9.49 16.80 -2.28
CA ILE A 110 -9.56 18.26 -2.04
C ILE A 110 -9.60 19.01 -3.38
N GLY A 111 -8.69 18.66 -4.29
CA GLY A 111 -8.66 19.25 -5.64
C GLY A 111 -9.98 19.05 -6.40
N SER A 112 -10.59 17.87 -6.28
CA SER A 112 -11.88 17.57 -6.91
C SER A 112 -13.00 18.41 -6.33
N ILE A 113 -13.05 18.59 -5.01
CA ILE A 113 -14.06 19.46 -4.36
C ILE A 113 -13.92 20.90 -4.85
N ILE A 114 -12.71 21.43 -4.90
CA ILE A 114 -12.44 22.79 -5.39
C ILE A 114 -12.89 22.92 -6.85
N ALA A 115 -12.56 21.95 -7.70
CA ALA A 115 -12.96 21.95 -9.10
C ALA A 115 -14.48 21.91 -9.28
N CYS A 116 -15.21 21.10 -8.50
CA CYS A 116 -16.67 21.04 -8.53
C CYS A 116 -17.30 22.38 -8.12
N ILE A 117 -16.75 23.08 -7.12
CA ILE A 117 -17.24 24.41 -6.69
C ILE A 117 -16.99 25.45 -7.78
N VAL A 118 -15.79 25.47 -8.36
CA VAL A 118 -15.41 26.46 -9.38
C VAL A 118 -16.19 26.26 -10.67
N HIS A 119 -16.40 25.04 -11.10
CA HIS A 119 -17.06 24.74 -12.37
C HIS A 119 -18.57 24.57 -12.25
N GLN A 120 -19.13 24.55 -11.05
CA GLN A 120 -20.57 24.39 -10.76
C GLN A 120 -21.23 23.22 -11.51
N THR A 121 -20.45 22.17 -11.83
CA THR A 121 -20.89 21.05 -12.63
C THR A 121 -20.57 19.75 -11.89
N ILE A 122 -21.58 18.93 -11.64
CA ILE A 122 -21.43 17.59 -11.06
C ILE A 122 -21.62 16.51 -12.12
N ALA A 123 -22.42 16.83 -13.18
CA ALA A 123 -22.68 15.90 -14.25
C ALA A 123 -21.40 15.61 -15.06
N GLY A 124 -21.01 14.30 -15.16
CA GLY A 124 -19.76 13.85 -15.80
C GLY A 124 -18.55 13.70 -14.88
N GLU A 125 -18.62 14.22 -13.64
CA GLU A 125 -17.54 14.13 -12.64
C GLU A 125 -17.60 12.85 -11.79
N VAL A 126 -18.73 12.15 -11.83
CA VAL A 126 -19.02 11.04 -10.92
C VAL A 126 -17.97 9.92 -11.01
N SER A 127 -17.50 9.58 -12.21
CA SER A 127 -16.50 8.52 -12.39
C SER A 127 -15.15 8.90 -11.80
N PHE A 128 -14.73 10.16 -11.93
CA PHE A 128 -13.49 10.65 -11.35
C PHE A 128 -13.57 10.70 -9.82
N LEU A 129 -14.65 11.28 -9.29
CA LEU A 129 -14.89 11.33 -7.85
C LEU A 129 -14.95 9.94 -7.23
N LEU A 130 -15.63 8.99 -7.88
CA LEU A 130 -15.67 7.59 -7.43
C LEU A 130 -14.27 6.96 -7.42
N GLY A 131 -13.48 7.20 -8.48
CA GLY A 131 -12.09 6.75 -8.53
C GLY A 131 -11.25 7.28 -7.37
N VAL A 132 -11.34 8.60 -7.08
CA VAL A 132 -10.63 9.23 -5.97
C VAL A 132 -11.08 8.68 -4.62
N LEU A 133 -12.38 8.48 -4.40
CA LEU A 133 -12.92 7.92 -3.16
C LEU A 133 -12.48 6.46 -2.96
N LEU A 134 -12.47 5.66 -4.03
CA LEU A 134 -11.99 4.27 -3.98
C LEU A 134 -10.49 4.20 -3.63
N GLN A 135 -9.67 5.08 -4.20
CA GLN A 135 -8.25 5.18 -3.83
C GLN A 135 -8.07 5.54 -2.37
N LEU A 136 -8.78 6.56 -1.90
CA LEU A 136 -8.71 7.01 -0.52
C LEU A 136 -9.14 5.90 0.45
N GLY A 137 -10.27 5.25 0.17
CA GLY A 137 -10.77 4.13 0.96
C GLY A 137 -9.81 2.93 0.95
N ALA A 138 -9.21 2.61 -0.21
CA ALA A 138 -8.21 1.55 -0.33
C ALA A 138 -6.94 1.88 0.48
N GLY A 139 -6.42 3.10 0.38
CA GLY A 139 -5.24 3.53 1.13
C GLY A 139 -5.46 3.48 2.65
N ILE A 140 -6.59 4.01 3.14
CA ILE A 140 -6.96 3.93 4.56
C ILE A 140 -7.12 2.47 5.00
N GLY A 141 -7.80 1.64 4.19
CA GLY A 141 -7.98 0.22 4.48
C GLY A 141 -6.66 -0.53 4.57
N GLN A 142 -5.71 -0.25 3.68
CA GLN A 142 -4.35 -0.80 3.72
C GLN A 142 -3.63 -0.43 5.02
N ILE A 143 -3.66 0.85 5.42
CA ILE A 143 -3.04 1.32 6.67
C ILE A 143 -3.66 0.61 7.89
N VAL A 144 -4.99 0.51 7.95
CA VAL A 144 -5.69 -0.13 9.06
C VAL A 144 -5.33 -1.61 9.16
N LEU A 145 -5.26 -2.31 8.03
CA LEU A 145 -4.89 -3.73 8.01
C LEU A 145 -3.42 -3.93 8.41
N LEU A 146 -2.51 -3.13 7.86
CA LEU A 146 -1.07 -3.23 8.18
C LEU A 146 -0.79 -2.96 9.66
N ARG A 147 -1.51 -2.01 10.29
CA ARG A 147 -1.37 -1.72 11.73
C ARG A 147 -1.80 -2.86 12.66
N LYS A 148 -2.64 -3.80 12.18
CA LYS A 148 -3.05 -4.96 12.97
C LYS A 148 -1.99 -6.04 13.05
N VAL A 149 -0.98 -5.99 12.20
CA VAL A 149 0.07 -6.98 12.12
C VAL A 149 1.23 -6.57 13.02
N LYS A 150 1.63 -7.48 13.92
CA LYS A 150 2.81 -7.29 14.76
C LYS A 150 4.05 -7.83 14.03
N VAL A 151 5.10 -7.04 14.05
CA VAL A 151 6.40 -7.38 13.51
C VAL A 151 7.38 -7.42 14.68
N THR A 152 7.99 -8.56 14.92
CA THR A 152 8.94 -8.76 16.03
C THR A 152 10.35 -8.94 15.50
N GLU A 153 11.31 -8.21 16.05
CA GLU A 153 12.72 -8.37 15.75
C GLU A 153 13.30 -9.51 16.57
N ILE A 154 13.84 -10.52 15.90
CA ILE A 154 14.54 -11.65 16.54
C ILE A 154 16.04 -11.37 16.48
N ARG A 155 16.64 -11.00 17.60
CA ARG A 155 18.10 -10.96 17.74
C ARG A 155 18.63 -12.37 17.92
N ARG A 156 19.39 -12.88 16.98
CA ARG A 156 20.01 -14.21 17.01
C ARG A 156 21.17 -14.34 18.04
N GLY A 157 21.28 -13.43 18.98
CA GLY A 157 22.28 -13.43 20.04
C GLY A 157 21.84 -14.06 21.36
N ASP A 158 20.54 -14.29 21.55
CA ASP A 158 20.00 -14.66 22.88
C ASP A 158 19.67 -16.16 23.01
N GLU A 159 19.89 -16.97 21.97
CA GLU A 159 19.58 -18.41 21.97
C GLU A 159 20.80 -19.34 22.04
N GLN A 160 21.90 -18.98 22.68
CA GLN A 160 22.87 -19.97 23.11
C GLN A 160 22.91 -20.03 24.63
N PRO A 161 22.15 -20.93 25.31
CA PRO A 161 22.59 -21.45 26.58
C PRO A 161 23.90 -22.22 26.29
N ALA A 162 24.96 -21.79 26.92
CA ALA A 162 26.22 -22.54 26.92
C ALA A 162 25.97 -23.96 27.46
N GLU A 163 25.87 -24.95 26.57
CA GLU A 163 26.08 -26.33 26.95
C GLU A 163 27.55 -26.47 27.33
N LYS A 164 27.78 -26.66 28.62
CA LYS A 164 28.99 -27.19 29.19
C LYS A 164 28.92 -28.70 29.21
#